data_b44d848a0d0263db609f62e3d71e1735
#
_entry.id   b44d848a0d0263db609f62e3d71e1735
#
_cell.length_a   1.000
_cell.length_b   1.000
_cell.length_c   1.000
_cell.angle_alpha   90.00
_cell.angle_beta   90.00
_cell.angle_gamma   90.00
#
_symmetry.space_group_name_H-M   'P 1'
#
loop_
_entity.id
_entity.type
_entity.pdbx_description
1 polymer ?
#
loop_
_entity_poly.entity_id
_entity_poly.type
_entity_poly.pdbx_seq_one_letter_code
_entity_poly.pdbx_strand_id
1 'polypeptide(L)'
;MAPVTDHPGEQPAQDPIKLIAIRDTALSVDEILRAVGDDAAGGTALFVGTVRNHDGGADVDELGYSCHPSAEDEMRRIAEKVAADFPVRALAAAHRVGDLRIGDLAVVAAVSCAHRGEAFEACRRLVDEIKHGVPIWKHQRFSDGTEEWVGV
;
A
#
# COMPACT_ATOMS: atom_id res chain seq x y z
N MET A 1 -25.05 38.63 -0.02
CA MET A 1 -24.87 38.07 -0.27
C MET A 1 -24.23 37.24 -0.09
N ALA A 2 -23.96 36.77 -0.01
CA ALA A 2 -23.53 36.06 0.08
C ALA A 2 -23.01 35.25 -0.01
N PRO A 3 -22.87 35.00 0.10
CA PRO A 3 -22.34 34.29 0.23
C PRO A 3 -22.01 33.27 -0.13
N VAL A 4 -21.56 33.04 -0.46
CA VAL A 4 -21.22 32.16 -0.89
C VAL A 4 -20.54 31.33 -0.42
N THR A 5 -20.69 30.84 -0.16
CA THR A 5 -20.29 30.00 0.67
C THR A 5 -19.87 28.73 0.13
N ASP A 6 -20.23 28.37 -0.94
CA ASP A 6 -19.82 27.17 -1.49
C ASP A 6 -18.66 27.37 -2.37
N HIS A 7 -17.54 27.68 -1.81
CA HIS A 7 -16.30 27.56 -2.52
C HIS A 7 -15.95 26.09 -2.62
N PRO A 8 -15.54 25.59 -3.78
CA PRO A 8 -15.12 24.20 -3.90
C PRO A 8 -14.05 23.80 -2.91
N GLY A 9 -13.25 24.75 -2.46
CA GLY A 9 -12.23 24.48 -1.46
C GLY A 9 -12.75 24.43 -0.03
N GLU A 10 -13.99 24.80 0.19
CA GLU A 10 -14.59 24.83 1.52
C GLU A 10 -15.49 23.66 1.81
N GLN A 11 -15.67 22.79 0.85
CA GLN A 11 -16.43 21.56 1.12
C GLN A 11 -15.67 20.72 2.14
N PRO A 12 -16.36 20.00 3.03
CA PRO A 12 -15.71 19.12 3.96
C PRO A 12 -14.75 18.22 3.20
N ALA A 13 -13.52 18.18 3.65
CA ALA A 13 -12.52 17.34 3.04
C ALA A 13 -13.01 15.91 3.13
N GLN A 14 -13.11 15.25 2.00
CA GLN A 14 -13.39 13.83 1.99
C GLN A 14 -12.16 13.11 2.52
N ASP A 15 -12.40 11.99 3.17
CA ASP A 15 -11.32 11.15 3.65
C ASP A 15 -10.45 10.74 2.45
N PRO A 16 -9.17 11.09 2.43
CA PRO A 16 -8.29 10.73 1.33
C PRO A 16 -7.97 9.23 1.31
N ILE A 17 -8.19 8.53 2.41
CA ILE A 17 -7.89 7.10 2.48
C ILE A 17 -9.08 6.33 1.93
N LYS A 18 -8.92 5.79 0.72
CA LYS A 18 -10.02 5.19 -0.01
C LYS A 18 -10.13 3.68 0.20
N LEU A 19 -9.00 3.01 0.45
CA LEU A 19 -9.01 1.58 0.65
C LEU A 19 -7.76 1.16 1.41
N ILE A 20 -7.95 0.45 2.50
CA ILE A 20 -6.89 -0.22 3.25
C ILE A 20 -7.38 -1.64 3.49
N ALA A 21 -6.61 -2.63 3.03
CA ALA A 21 -7.04 -4.01 3.14
C ALA A 21 -5.86 -4.97 3.34
N ILE A 22 -6.11 -5.98 4.14
CA ILE A 22 -5.28 -7.18 4.23
C ILE A 22 -6.16 -8.32 3.69
N ARG A 23 -5.69 -9.03 2.68
CA ARG A 23 -6.49 -10.04 1.99
C ARG A 23 -5.73 -11.35 1.88
N ASP A 24 -6.46 -12.45 1.90
CA ASP A 24 -5.92 -13.78 1.63
C ASP A 24 -6.21 -14.25 0.19
N THR A 25 -6.65 -13.33 -0.65
CA THR A 25 -6.94 -13.57 -2.06
C THR A 25 -6.07 -12.66 -2.94
N ALA A 26 -6.03 -12.96 -4.23
CA ALA A 26 -5.22 -12.19 -5.19
C ALA A 26 -5.58 -10.71 -5.18
N LEU A 27 -4.55 -9.85 -5.17
CA LEU A 27 -4.74 -8.41 -5.24
C LEU A 27 -4.98 -7.96 -6.66
N SER A 28 -5.66 -6.82 -6.81
CA SER A 28 -5.96 -6.21 -8.10
C SER A 28 -5.34 -4.82 -8.18
N VAL A 29 -4.46 -4.61 -9.14
CA VAL A 29 -3.89 -3.29 -9.43
C VAL A 29 -4.99 -2.33 -9.88
N ASP A 30 -5.90 -2.80 -10.72
CA ASP A 30 -7.02 -1.97 -11.22
C ASP A 30 -7.89 -1.44 -10.09
N GLU A 31 -8.18 -2.26 -9.12
CA GLU A 31 -8.99 -1.85 -7.97
C GLU A 31 -8.32 -0.71 -7.21
N ILE A 32 -7.02 -0.84 -6.98
CA ILE A 32 -6.24 0.17 -6.26
C ILE A 32 -6.17 1.46 -7.07
N LEU A 33 -5.90 1.38 -8.37
CA LEU A 33 -5.84 2.55 -9.23
C LEU A 33 -7.18 3.28 -9.30
N ARG A 34 -8.29 2.55 -9.41
CA ARG A 34 -9.62 3.16 -9.39
C ARG A 34 -9.91 3.85 -8.06
N ALA A 35 -9.49 3.24 -6.96
CA ALA A 35 -9.74 3.81 -5.65
C ALA A 35 -9.10 5.18 -5.47
N VAL A 36 -7.96 5.44 -6.12
CA VAL A 36 -7.25 6.71 -5.97
C VAL A 36 -7.55 7.71 -7.09
N GLY A 37 -8.50 7.42 -7.97
CA GLY A 37 -8.93 8.36 -8.99
C GLY A 37 -9.52 9.61 -8.35
N ASP A 38 -9.09 10.80 -8.82
CA ASP A 38 -9.55 12.08 -8.32
C ASP A 38 -9.36 13.12 -9.42
N ASP A 39 -10.41 13.90 -9.69
CA ASP A 39 -10.39 14.87 -10.78
C ASP A 39 -9.36 15.99 -10.55
N ALA A 40 -8.96 16.23 -9.33
CA ALA A 40 -7.96 17.23 -8.99
C ALA A 40 -6.54 16.66 -8.95
N ALA A 41 -6.37 15.38 -9.19
CA ALA A 41 -5.05 14.76 -9.19
C ALA A 41 -4.44 14.82 -10.59
N GLY A 42 -3.22 15.31 -10.66
CA GLY A 42 -2.43 15.31 -11.90
C GLY A 42 -1.41 14.20 -11.95
N GLY A 43 -1.15 13.53 -10.84
CA GLY A 43 -0.20 12.43 -10.78
C GLY A 43 -0.60 11.35 -9.80
N THR A 44 -0.47 10.10 -10.23
CA THR A 44 -0.69 8.93 -9.39
C THR A 44 0.57 8.10 -9.39
N ALA A 45 1.11 7.86 -8.21
CA ALA A 45 2.24 6.95 -8.05
C ALA A 45 1.72 5.59 -7.59
N LEU A 46 2.22 4.54 -8.21
CA LEU A 46 1.82 3.17 -7.93
C LEU A 46 3.05 2.36 -7.57
N PHE A 47 2.95 1.61 -6.49
CA PHE A 47 3.95 0.60 -6.15
C PHE A 47 3.29 -0.77 -6.17
N VAL A 48 3.95 -1.71 -6.83
CA VAL A 48 3.54 -3.11 -6.86
C VAL A 48 4.71 -3.94 -6.37
N GLY A 49 4.51 -4.62 -5.24
CA GLY A 49 5.48 -5.56 -4.71
C GLY A 49 5.10 -6.96 -5.11
N THR A 50 6.03 -7.69 -5.70
CA THR A 50 5.80 -9.07 -6.16
C THR A 50 6.74 -10.03 -5.47
N VAL A 51 6.34 -11.29 -5.42
CA VAL A 51 7.19 -12.35 -4.90
C VAL A 51 8.24 -12.67 -5.96
N ARG A 52 9.50 -12.53 -5.57
CA ARG A 52 10.63 -12.86 -6.47
C ARG A 52 11.24 -14.20 -6.08
N ASN A 53 11.94 -14.82 -7.04
CA ASN A 53 12.53 -16.14 -6.85
C ASN A 53 13.90 -16.12 -6.14
N HIS A 54 14.33 -14.96 -5.67
CA HIS A 54 15.62 -14.76 -5.02
C HIS A 54 15.48 -13.88 -3.78
N ASP A 55 16.18 -14.23 -2.73
CA ASP A 55 16.34 -13.36 -1.58
C ASP A 55 17.71 -13.62 -0.94
N GLY A 56 18.50 -12.55 -0.75
CA GLY A 56 19.84 -12.67 -0.18
C GLY A 56 20.78 -13.55 -0.97
N GLY A 57 20.56 -13.68 -2.29
CA GLY A 57 21.38 -14.53 -3.18
C GLY A 57 20.94 -15.99 -3.20
N ALA A 58 19.86 -16.37 -2.52
CA ALA A 58 19.34 -17.73 -2.50
C ALA A 58 18.01 -17.83 -3.26
N ASP A 59 17.79 -18.97 -3.92
CA ASP A 59 16.55 -19.23 -4.63
C ASP A 59 15.43 -19.54 -3.64
N VAL A 60 14.28 -18.92 -3.85
CA VAL A 60 13.08 -19.11 -3.02
C VAL A 60 12.08 -19.99 -3.76
N ASP A 61 11.66 -21.08 -3.14
CA ASP A 61 10.65 -22.00 -3.71
C ASP A 61 9.23 -21.63 -3.29
N GLU A 62 9.07 -21.31 -2.01
CA GLU A 62 7.75 -21.02 -1.43
C GLU A 62 7.85 -19.80 -0.54
N LEU A 63 6.78 -19.03 -0.52
CA LEU A 63 6.68 -17.86 0.33
C LEU A 63 5.27 -17.74 0.89
N GLY A 64 5.18 -17.52 2.20
CA GLY A 64 3.93 -17.24 2.87
C GLY A 64 4.01 -15.97 3.67
N TYR A 65 2.89 -15.29 3.81
CA TYR A 65 2.77 -14.14 4.71
C TYR A 65 1.71 -14.43 5.76
N SER A 66 2.01 -14.02 6.98
CA SER A 66 1.03 -14.01 8.06
C SER A 66 1.05 -12.66 8.74
N CYS A 67 -0.02 -12.30 9.43
CA CYS A 67 -0.12 -11.01 10.07
C CYS A 67 -0.77 -11.12 11.43
N HIS A 68 -0.44 -10.16 12.29
CA HIS A 68 -1.15 -9.95 13.55
C HIS A 68 -2.55 -9.38 13.25
N PRO A 69 -3.57 -9.67 14.09
CA PRO A 69 -4.90 -9.08 13.91
C PRO A 69 -4.94 -7.56 13.85
N SER A 70 -3.95 -6.87 14.42
CA SER A 70 -3.85 -5.40 14.36
C SER A 70 -3.26 -4.86 13.07
N ALA A 71 -2.83 -5.72 12.14
CA ALA A 71 -2.09 -5.29 10.95
C ALA A 71 -2.86 -4.28 10.10
N GLU A 72 -4.15 -4.51 9.86
CA GLU A 72 -4.95 -3.60 9.05
C GLU A 72 -5.10 -2.24 9.73
N ASP A 73 -5.34 -2.21 11.04
CA ASP A 73 -5.44 -0.96 11.80
C ASP A 73 -4.12 -0.19 11.79
N GLU A 74 -3.00 -0.89 11.92
CA GLU A 74 -1.68 -0.26 11.85
C GLU A 74 -1.41 0.31 10.45
N MET A 75 -1.81 -0.41 9.41
CA MET A 75 -1.68 0.05 8.04
C MET A 75 -2.52 1.30 7.79
N ARG A 76 -3.73 1.35 8.33
CA ARG A 76 -4.59 2.53 8.26
C ARG A 76 -3.98 3.72 9.00
N ARG A 77 -3.39 3.49 10.14
CA ARG A 77 -2.73 4.55 10.91
C ARG A 77 -1.55 5.14 10.14
N ILE A 78 -0.77 4.30 9.49
CA ILE A 78 0.33 4.75 8.62
C ILE A 78 -0.23 5.58 7.46
N ALA A 79 -1.30 5.12 6.84
CA ALA A 79 -1.95 5.85 5.74
C ALA A 79 -2.44 7.22 6.18
N GLU A 80 -3.06 7.31 7.36
CA GLU A 80 -3.53 8.57 7.92
C GLU A 80 -2.37 9.54 8.13
N LYS A 81 -1.24 9.05 8.62
CA LYS A 81 -0.06 9.88 8.83
C LYS A 81 0.52 10.39 7.53
N VAL A 82 0.59 9.55 6.50
CA VAL A 82 1.05 9.96 5.17
C VAL A 82 0.12 11.03 4.61
N ALA A 83 -1.19 10.82 4.73
CA ALA A 83 -2.18 11.79 4.25
C ALA A 83 -2.12 13.12 5.01
N ALA A 84 -1.65 13.12 6.26
CA ALA A 84 -1.45 14.34 7.04
C ALA A 84 -0.16 15.07 6.66
N ASP A 85 0.89 14.32 6.30
CA ASP A 85 2.21 14.89 6.03
C ASP A 85 2.38 15.35 4.57
N PHE A 86 1.55 14.86 3.65
CA PHE A 86 1.61 15.18 2.22
C PHE A 86 0.24 15.63 1.72
N PRO A 87 0.20 16.43 0.64
CA PRO A 87 -1.08 16.88 0.07
C PRO A 87 -1.72 15.77 -0.78
N VAL A 88 -2.11 14.71 -0.14
CA VAL A 88 -2.69 13.53 -0.77
C VAL A 88 -4.13 13.79 -1.17
N ARG A 89 -4.48 13.52 -2.43
CA ARG A 89 -5.86 13.55 -2.90
C ARG A 89 -6.57 12.25 -2.57
N ALA A 90 -5.91 11.13 -2.85
CA ALA A 90 -6.44 9.81 -2.52
C ALA A 90 -5.29 8.82 -2.32
N LEU A 91 -5.52 7.86 -1.45
CA LEU A 91 -4.55 6.85 -1.08
C LEU A 91 -5.25 5.51 -0.93
N ALA A 92 -4.62 4.45 -1.42
CA ALA A 92 -5.11 3.09 -1.25
C ALA A 92 -3.94 2.13 -1.13
N ALA A 93 -4.10 1.11 -0.30
CA ALA A 93 -3.09 0.08 -0.16
C ALA A 93 -3.72 -1.24 0.25
N ALA A 94 -3.19 -2.33 -0.28
CA ALA A 94 -3.61 -3.67 0.09
C ALA A 94 -2.38 -4.56 0.20
N HIS A 95 -2.37 -5.43 1.19
CA HIS A 95 -1.34 -6.45 1.36
C HIS A 95 -1.98 -7.83 1.38
N ARG A 96 -1.35 -8.77 0.70
CA ARG A 96 -1.83 -10.15 0.68
C ARG A 96 -1.14 -10.96 1.77
N VAL A 97 -1.90 -11.87 2.37
CA VAL A 97 -1.38 -12.88 3.31
C VAL A 97 -1.74 -14.26 2.81
N GLY A 98 -1.18 -15.28 3.43
CA GLY A 98 -1.35 -16.66 2.99
C GLY A 98 -0.20 -17.11 2.11
N ASP A 99 -0.42 -18.18 1.36
CA ASP A 99 0.61 -18.77 0.51
C ASP A 99 0.63 -18.07 -0.85
N LEU A 100 1.79 -17.58 -1.23
CA LEU A 100 2.00 -16.89 -2.48
C LEU A 100 2.99 -17.64 -3.35
N ARG A 101 2.83 -17.50 -4.66
CA ARG A 101 3.74 -18.04 -5.66
C ARG A 101 4.62 -16.95 -6.20
N ILE A 102 5.74 -17.34 -6.78
CA ILE A 102 6.62 -16.41 -7.48
C ILE A 102 5.83 -15.64 -8.54
N GLY A 103 5.98 -14.32 -8.54
CA GLY A 103 5.24 -13.44 -9.43
C GLY A 103 3.91 -12.94 -8.88
N ASP A 104 3.40 -13.52 -7.81
CA ASP A 104 2.17 -13.03 -7.19
C ASP A 104 2.36 -11.65 -6.60
N LEU A 105 1.28 -10.87 -6.59
CA LEU A 105 1.27 -9.54 -5.96
C LEU A 105 1.18 -9.68 -4.46
N ALA A 106 2.19 -9.21 -3.76
CA ALA A 106 2.22 -9.22 -2.29
C ALA A 106 1.64 -7.93 -1.72
N VAL A 107 1.91 -6.80 -2.35
CA VAL A 107 1.43 -5.49 -1.92
C VAL A 107 1.17 -4.62 -3.12
N VAL A 108 0.10 -3.85 -3.07
CA VAL A 108 -0.20 -2.81 -4.06
C VAL A 108 -0.56 -1.56 -3.30
N ALA A 109 0.10 -0.47 -3.61
CA ALA A 109 -0.15 0.83 -2.96
C ALA A 109 -0.12 1.93 -3.99
N ALA A 110 -1.02 2.89 -3.86
CA ALA A 110 -1.08 4.02 -4.77
C ALA A 110 -1.46 5.29 -4.02
N VAL A 111 -0.90 6.40 -4.48
CA VAL A 111 -1.20 7.72 -3.95
C VAL A 111 -1.37 8.67 -5.12
N SER A 112 -2.46 9.43 -5.12
CA SER A 112 -2.68 10.50 -6.09
C SER A 112 -2.56 11.86 -5.42
N CYS A 113 -1.90 12.78 -6.11
CA CYS A 113 -1.69 14.15 -5.68
C CYS A 113 -1.87 15.09 -6.88
N ALA A 114 -1.95 16.39 -6.62
CA ALA A 114 -2.03 17.37 -7.70
C ALA A 114 -0.84 17.28 -8.64
N HIS A 115 0.35 17.00 -8.09
CA HIS A 115 1.60 16.96 -8.86
C HIS A 115 2.39 15.67 -8.59
N ARG A 116 3.16 15.24 -9.59
CA ARG A 116 3.87 13.96 -9.56
C ARG A 116 4.94 13.86 -8.45
N GLY A 117 5.64 14.95 -8.16
CA GLY A 117 6.69 14.91 -7.13
C GLY A 117 6.14 14.51 -5.78
N GLU A 118 5.04 15.13 -5.39
CA GLU A 118 4.37 14.83 -4.13
C GLU A 118 3.81 13.40 -4.12
N ALA A 119 3.27 12.97 -5.26
CA ALA A 119 2.74 11.61 -5.38
C ALA A 119 3.85 10.56 -5.20
N PHE A 120 5.00 10.77 -5.82
CA PHE A 120 6.14 9.86 -5.67
C PHE A 120 6.65 9.81 -4.23
N GLU A 121 6.79 10.98 -3.60
CA GLU A 121 7.30 11.03 -2.22
C GLU A 121 6.34 10.41 -1.24
N ALA A 122 5.05 10.70 -1.36
CA ALA A 122 4.04 10.14 -0.48
C ALA A 122 3.92 8.63 -0.64
N CYS A 123 3.95 8.13 -1.88
CA CYS A 123 3.88 6.70 -2.14
C CYS A 123 5.10 5.97 -1.58
N ARG A 124 6.29 6.52 -1.77
CA ARG A 124 7.50 5.95 -1.19
C ARG A 124 7.41 5.85 0.33
N ARG A 125 7.00 6.94 0.97
CA ARG A 125 6.84 6.99 2.41
C ARG A 125 5.83 5.95 2.89
N LEU A 126 4.71 5.83 2.20
CA LEU A 126 3.68 4.85 2.52
C LEU A 126 4.24 3.42 2.48
N VAL A 127 4.91 3.07 1.40
CA VAL A 127 5.47 1.74 1.21
C VAL A 127 6.55 1.44 2.26
N ASP A 128 7.45 2.38 2.50
CA ASP A 128 8.52 2.21 3.48
C ASP A 128 7.96 2.02 4.89
N GLU A 129 6.96 2.81 5.28
CA GLU A 129 6.38 2.70 6.62
C GLU A 129 5.52 1.45 6.78
N ILE A 130 4.83 1.01 5.73
CA ILE A 130 4.12 -0.27 5.76
C ILE A 130 5.12 -1.40 6.01
N LYS A 131 6.23 -1.38 5.29
CA LYS A 131 7.26 -2.41 5.43
C LYS A 131 7.84 -2.47 6.84
N HIS A 132 8.05 -1.33 7.47
CA HIS A 132 8.70 -1.27 8.78
C HIS A 132 7.74 -1.28 9.96
N GLY A 133 6.48 -0.90 9.77
CA GLY A 133 5.56 -0.66 10.88
C GLY A 133 4.36 -1.60 10.99
N VAL A 134 4.01 -2.30 9.91
CA VAL A 134 2.87 -3.21 9.95
C VAL A 134 3.34 -4.60 10.39
N PRO A 135 2.68 -5.22 11.38
CA PRO A 135 3.11 -6.54 11.86
C PRO A 135 2.69 -7.65 10.90
N ILE A 136 3.47 -7.79 9.87
CA ILE A 136 3.36 -8.85 8.86
C ILE A 136 4.70 -9.59 8.83
N TRP A 137 4.62 -10.92 8.79
CA TRP A 137 5.79 -11.78 8.74
C TRP A 137 5.82 -12.57 7.45
N LYS A 138 7.02 -12.72 6.90
CA LYS A 138 7.28 -13.47 5.69
C LYS A 138 7.97 -14.78 6.07
N HIS A 139 7.42 -15.88 5.59
CA HIS A 139 8.04 -17.20 5.70
C HIS A 139 8.51 -17.63 4.32
N GLN A 140 9.81 -17.87 4.19
CA GLN A 140 10.43 -18.28 2.94
C GLN A 140 10.98 -19.70 3.07
N ARG A 141 10.72 -20.52 2.06
CA ARG A 141 11.39 -21.79 1.89
C ARG A 141 12.31 -21.70 0.68
N PHE A 142 13.59 -21.97 0.90
CA PHE A 142 14.60 -21.91 -0.15
C PHE A 142 14.75 -23.26 -0.86
N SER A 143 15.33 -23.24 -2.05
CA SER A 143 15.52 -24.44 -2.87
C SER A 143 16.47 -25.46 -2.24
N ASP A 144 17.33 -25.02 -1.32
CA ASP A 144 18.24 -25.90 -0.57
C ASP A 144 17.56 -26.56 0.62
N GLY A 145 16.28 -26.33 0.85
CA GLY A 145 15.51 -26.92 1.96
C GLY A 145 15.53 -26.11 3.24
N THR A 146 16.28 -25.01 3.28
CA THR A 146 16.27 -24.13 4.46
C THR A 146 15.04 -23.25 4.48
N GLU A 147 14.70 -22.73 5.67
CA GLU A 147 13.56 -21.86 5.88
C GLU A 147 13.98 -20.62 6.65
N GLU A 148 13.25 -19.54 6.45
CA GLU A 148 13.52 -18.27 7.11
C GLU A 148 12.21 -17.54 7.41
N TRP A 149 12.12 -16.99 8.62
CA TRP A 149 11.02 -16.08 9.01
C TRP A 149 11.56 -14.67 9.10
N VAL A 150 10.92 -13.75 8.39
CA VAL A 150 11.37 -12.35 8.33
C VAL A 150 10.19 -11.44 8.65
N GLY A 151 10.42 -10.46 9.54
CA GLY A 151 9.49 -9.36 9.74
C GLY A 151 9.51 -8.46 8.50
N VAL A 152 8.36 -8.06 8.05
CA VAL A 152 8.22 -7.25 6.85
C VAL A 152 8.15 -5.78 7.20
#